data_d6372ca641bbff4932530bb14a8276c2
#
_entry.id   d6372ca641bbff4932530bb14a8276c2
#
_cell.length_a   1.000
_cell.length_b   1.000
_cell.length_c   1.000
_cell.angle_alpha   90.00
_cell.angle_beta   90.00
_cell.angle_gamma   90.00
#
_symmetry.space_group_name_H-M   'P 1'
#
loop_
_entity.id
_entity.type
_entity.pdbx_description
1 polymer ?
#
loop_
_entity_poly.entity_id
_entity_poly.type
_entity_poly.pdbx_seq_one_letter_code
_entity_poly.pdbx_strand_id
1 'polypeptide(L)'
;MKRKIAIINQRYGLEVNGGSELYTRQIAERLNQYYDVEVLTSCAVDYIIWDNFYPVGIEMVNQVRVRRFNIEHSRNESVFPGLNDAMHNNPNVTTEISDAWIEQLGPFCPTLVQYVKAHEDDYSLFIVVTYLYYPAAKCIPLIGDKVIFIPTAHEEPFIHFKMYQQVFESAKAFVFLTEEEKRLVEGLFVLENQKKEVMGVGVDIPDKLEAEGFNRFEKTNYLIYVGRIDEGKNCPRLFQYFVEYKRRNPGDLKLILMGKKACAIPRHKDIIPMGFVSEDTKFTGILNAKLLILPSLYESLSIAVLEAMKMGVPVLVNGNCDVLKGHCLKSNAGLYYKNYFEFESCINYMLIHQTVVHQMSVNAKDYVEHYFNWDKIMEKFCNLIEETAEV
;
A
#
# COMPACT_ATOMS: atom_id res chain seq x y z
N MET A 1 14.30 12.46 -28.04
CA MET A 1 13.70 13.03 -26.80
C MET A 1 13.09 11.87 -26.02
N LYS A 2 13.14 11.90 -24.68
CA LYS A 2 12.42 10.91 -23.88
C LYS A 2 10.91 11.05 -24.12
N ARG A 3 10.19 9.92 -24.15
CA ARG A 3 8.71 9.93 -24.16
C ARG A 3 8.19 10.58 -22.88
N LYS A 4 7.17 11.43 -22.99
CA LYS A 4 6.54 12.06 -21.84
C LYS A 4 5.42 11.17 -21.34
N ILE A 5 5.45 10.83 -20.04
CA ILE A 5 4.43 10.03 -19.38
C ILE A 5 3.93 10.75 -18.13
N ALA A 6 2.64 10.58 -17.80
CA ALA A 6 2.07 11.09 -16.57
C ALA A 6 1.83 9.97 -15.56
N ILE A 7 2.01 10.26 -14.28
CA ILE A 7 1.59 9.37 -13.19
C ILE A 7 0.53 10.09 -12.37
N ILE A 8 -0.66 9.51 -12.24
CA ILE A 8 -1.77 10.07 -11.46
C ILE A 8 -1.87 9.32 -10.14
N ASN A 9 -1.78 10.04 -9.03
CA ASN A 9 -2.03 9.53 -7.69
C ASN A 9 -2.70 10.63 -6.84
N GLN A 10 -3.50 10.23 -5.86
CA GLN A 10 -4.25 11.14 -5.00
C GLN A 10 -3.37 12.06 -4.16
N ARG A 11 -2.17 11.61 -3.77
CA ARG A 11 -1.18 12.38 -2.99
C ARG A 11 0.24 12.00 -3.39
N TYR A 12 1.16 12.94 -3.36
CA TYR A 12 2.56 12.70 -3.66
C TYR A 12 3.45 13.70 -2.90
N GLY A 13 4.53 13.24 -2.27
CA GLY A 13 5.47 14.09 -1.53
C GLY A 13 6.34 13.29 -0.57
N LEU A 14 7.34 13.95 0.01
CA LEU A 14 8.25 13.32 0.99
C LEU A 14 7.56 13.15 2.34
N GLU A 15 6.66 14.06 2.69
CA GLU A 15 5.88 14.06 3.93
C GLU A 15 4.65 13.15 3.86
N VAL A 16 4.33 12.66 2.66
CA VAL A 16 3.15 11.81 2.44
C VAL A 16 3.45 10.38 2.85
N ASN A 17 2.64 9.87 3.79
CA ASN A 17 2.75 8.51 4.31
C ASN A 17 1.62 7.64 3.75
N GLY A 18 1.98 6.50 3.17
CA GLY A 18 1.06 5.50 2.62
C GLY A 18 1.80 4.52 1.72
N GLY A 19 1.30 3.30 1.62
CA GLY A 19 1.94 2.25 0.80
C GLY A 19 1.87 2.57 -0.69
N SER A 20 0.69 2.99 -1.19
CA SER A 20 0.50 3.34 -2.59
C SER A 20 1.27 4.60 -3.00
N GLU A 21 1.37 5.58 -2.09
CA GLU A 21 2.10 6.81 -2.33
C GLU A 21 3.62 6.59 -2.32
N LEU A 22 4.12 5.78 -1.38
CA LEU A 22 5.53 5.35 -1.39
C LEU A 22 5.85 4.59 -2.67
N TYR A 23 5.01 3.63 -3.05
CA TYR A 23 5.15 2.90 -4.30
C TYR A 23 5.16 3.84 -5.51
N THR A 24 4.20 4.78 -5.59
CA THR A 24 4.14 5.77 -6.67
C THR A 24 5.42 6.60 -6.76
N ARG A 25 5.98 7.02 -5.61
CA ARG A 25 7.23 7.77 -5.58
C ARG A 25 8.40 6.92 -6.07
N GLN A 26 8.50 5.69 -5.60
CA GLN A 26 9.58 4.78 -6.00
C GLN A 26 9.58 4.48 -7.50
N ILE A 27 8.40 4.25 -8.12
CA ILE A 27 8.33 4.03 -9.56
C ILE A 27 8.54 5.31 -10.36
N ALA A 28 8.03 6.46 -9.91
CA ALA A 28 8.21 7.73 -10.60
C ALA A 28 9.70 8.13 -10.68
N GLU A 29 10.42 8.04 -9.56
CA GLU A 29 11.85 8.35 -9.49
C GLU A 29 12.68 7.43 -10.40
N ARG A 30 12.34 6.15 -10.50
CA ARG A 30 13.04 5.20 -11.38
C ARG A 30 12.66 5.37 -12.84
N LEU A 31 11.38 5.52 -13.15
CA LEU A 31 10.93 5.75 -14.53
C LEU A 31 11.50 7.06 -15.11
N ASN A 32 11.72 8.07 -14.27
CA ASN A 32 12.32 9.35 -14.70
C ASN A 32 13.74 9.21 -15.26
N GLN A 33 14.43 8.09 -15.02
CA GLN A 33 15.69 7.77 -15.66
C GLN A 33 15.53 7.44 -17.16
N TYR A 34 14.38 6.89 -17.55
CA TYR A 34 14.07 6.40 -18.89
C TYR A 34 13.13 7.33 -19.66
N TYR A 35 12.17 7.96 -18.98
CA TYR A 35 11.08 8.78 -19.53
C TYR A 35 11.13 10.21 -18.99
N ASP A 36 10.40 11.15 -19.61
CA ASP A 36 10.08 12.47 -19.03
C ASP A 36 8.81 12.31 -18.18
N VAL A 37 8.99 12.09 -16.88
CA VAL A 37 7.90 11.78 -15.95
C VAL A 37 7.34 13.06 -15.33
N GLU A 38 6.01 13.22 -15.40
CA GLU A 38 5.27 14.23 -14.65
C GLU A 38 4.22 13.57 -13.74
N VAL A 39 4.28 13.83 -12.44
CA VAL A 39 3.27 13.36 -11.49
C VAL A 39 2.15 14.40 -11.39
N LEU A 40 0.91 13.97 -11.60
CA LEU A 40 -0.30 14.77 -11.48
C LEU A 40 -1.02 14.38 -10.18
N THR A 41 -1.11 15.30 -9.21
CA THR A 41 -1.59 14.97 -7.86
C THR A 41 -2.31 16.14 -7.21
N SER A 42 -2.97 15.90 -6.09
CA SER A 42 -3.59 16.96 -5.28
C SER A 42 -2.57 17.70 -4.41
N CYS A 43 -3.02 18.76 -3.77
CA CYS A 43 -2.25 19.49 -2.77
C CYS A 43 -2.27 18.86 -1.37
N ALA A 44 -2.89 17.68 -1.18
CA ALA A 44 -3.05 17.05 0.13
C ALA A 44 -1.81 16.31 0.62
N VAL A 45 -1.61 16.34 1.94
CA VAL A 45 -0.70 15.45 2.68
C VAL A 45 -1.48 14.40 3.49
N ASP A 46 -2.68 14.74 3.94
CA ASP A 46 -3.57 13.87 4.70
C ASP A 46 -4.66 13.25 3.80
N TYR A 47 -5.11 12.04 4.13
CA TYR A 47 -6.14 11.31 3.35
C TYR A 47 -7.51 11.27 4.04
N ILE A 48 -7.64 11.86 5.21
CA ILE A 48 -8.91 11.88 5.96
C ILE A 48 -9.72 13.09 5.58
N ILE A 49 -9.15 14.27 5.77
CA ILE A 49 -9.85 15.56 5.57
C ILE A 49 -9.55 16.22 4.21
N TRP A 50 -8.45 15.86 3.58
CA TRP A 50 -8.05 16.39 2.27
C TRP A 50 -7.81 17.90 2.23
N ASP A 51 -7.10 18.45 3.21
CA ASP A 51 -6.71 19.86 3.19
C ASP A 51 -5.58 20.13 2.20
N ASN A 52 -5.60 21.32 1.59
CA ASN A 52 -4.52 21.81 0.76
C ASN A 52 -3.30 22.17 1.64
N PHE A 53 -2.32 21.30 1.66
CA PHE A 53 -1.06 21.46 2.38
C PHE A 53 0.04 22.04 1.49
N TYR A 54 0.21 21.48 0.30
CA TYR A 54 1.18 21.95 -0.68
C TYR A 54 0.61 23.09 -1.52
N PRO A 55 1.45 24.03 -2.03
CA PRO A 55 1.00 25.04 -2.96
C PRO A 55 0.59 24.42 -4.31
N VAL A 56 -0.39 25.05 -4.96
CA VAL A 56 -0.77 24.73 -6.34
C VAL A 56 0.37 25.12 -7.29
N GLY A 57 0.63 24.31 -8.31
CA GLY A 57 1.63 24.61 -9.33
C GLY A 57 2.56 23.44 -9.62
N ILE A 58 3.75 23.74 -10.09
CA ILE A 58 4.76 22.75 -10.46
C ILE A 58 5.94 22.89 -9.52
N GLU A 59 6.41 21.79 -9.00
CA GLU A 59 7.64 21.67 -8.21
C GLU A 59 8.45 20.45 -8.62
N MET A 60 9.68 20.35 -8.12
CA MET A 60 10.53 19.17 -8.29
C MET A 60 10.67 18.42 -6.97
N VAL A 61 10.32 17.15 -6.96
CA VAL A 61 10.51 16.26 -5.80
C VAL A 61 11.44 15.12 -6.25
N ASN A 62 12.63 15.01 -5.68
CA ASN A 62 13.64 14.03 -6.06
C ASN A 62 13.85 13.94 -7.59
N GLN A 63 13.98 15.10 -8.25
CA GLN A 63 14.15 15.23 -9.71
C GLN A 63 12.93 14.83 -10.55
N VAL A 64 11.81 14.47 -9.97
CA VAL A 64 10.54 14.22 -10.66
C VAL A 64 9.72 15.50 -10.68
N ARG A 65 9.18 15.86 -11.85
CA ARG A 65 8.25 17.00 -11.98
C ARG A 65 6.91 16.63 -11.36
N VAL A 66 6.42 17.44 -10.45
CA VAL A 66 5.14 17.24 -9.75
C VAL A 66 4.23 18.44 -10.00
N ARG A 67 3.09 18.20 -10.60
CA ARG A 67 2.03 19.19 -10.77
C ARG A 67 0.94 18.96 -9.76
N ARG A 68 0.67 20.01 -8.96
CA ARG A 68 -0.32 19.96 -7.87
C ARG A 68 -1.56 20.73 -8.21
N PHE A 69 -2.69 20.13 -7.94
CA PHE A 69 -4.02 20.69 -8.18
C PHE A 69 -4.74 20.98 -6.87
N ASN A 70 -5.45 22.11 -6.86
CA ASN A 70 -6.24 22.53 -5.70
C ASN A 70 -7.35 21.52 -5.40
N ILE A 71 -7.57 21.27 -4.12
CA ILE A 71 -8.73 20.56 -3.61
C ILE A 71 -9.78 21.63 -3.32
N GLU A 72 -10.93 21.57 -3.98
CA GLU A 72 -11.96 22.62 -3.89
C GLU A 72 -12.66 22.63 -2.54
N HIS A 73 -12.83 21.44 -1.93
CA HIS A 73 -13.36 21.34 -0.58
C HIS A 73 -12.84 20.09 0.12
N SER A 74 -12.67 20.19 1.42
CA SER A 74 -12.36 19.07 2.30
C SER A 74 -13.55 18.12 2.43
N ARG A 75 -13.31 16.88 2.88
CA ARG A 75 -14.38 15.91 3.18
C ARG A 75 -15.33 16.50 4.24
N ASN A 76 -16.61 16.42 3.97
CA ASN A 76 -17.63 16.82 4.93
C ASN A 76 -18.05 15.63 5.81
N GLU A 77 -17.52 15.60 7.04
CA GLU A 77 -17.76 14.53 8.01
C GLU A 77 -19.22 14.37 8.46
N SER A 78 -20.07 15.38 8.22
CA SER A 78 -21.52 15.26 8.50
C SER A 78 -22.32 14.69 7.33
N VAL A 79 -21.81 14.78 6.10
CA VAL A 79 -22.47 14.30 4.87
C VAL A 79 -21.96 12.93 4.45
N PHE A 80 -20.65 12.72 4.54
CA PHE A 80 -20.00 11.51 4.04
C PHE A 80 -20.56 10.21 4.62
N PRO A 81 -20.86 10.08 5.94
CA PRO A 81 -21.42 8.84 6.49
C PRO A 81 -22.76 8.45 5.85
N GLY A 82 -23.64 9.42 5.60
CA GLY A 82 -24.95 9.16 4.96
C GLY A 82 -24.79 8.70 3.49
N LEU A 83 -23.87 9.30 2.75
CA LEU A 83 -23.55 8.85 1.40
C LEU A 83 -22.92 7.45 1.40
N ASN A 84 -22.03 7.20 2.35
CA ASN A 84 -21.38 5.90 2.50
C ASN A 84 -22.40 4.79 2.83
N ASP A 85 -23.36 5.05 3.72
CA ASP A 85 -24.45 4.14 4.02
C ASP A 85 -25.36 3.90 2.80
N ALA A 86 -25.64 4.96 2.02
CA ALA A 86 -26.41 4.83 0.78
C ALA A 86 -25.69 3.94 -0.25
N MET A 87 -24.38 4.09 -0.40
CA MET A 87 -23.57 3.25 -1.30
C MET A 87 -23.56 1.78 -0.90
N HIS A 88 -23.52 1.47 0.40
CA HIS A 88 -23.47 0.09 0.90
C HIS A 88 -24.82 -0.62 0.93
N ASN A 89 -25.89 0.11 1.23
CA ASN A 89 -27.18 -0.50 1.55
C ASN A 89 -28.21 -0.39 0.41
N ASN A 90 -27.92 0.39 -0.65
CA ASN A 90 -28.83 0.53 -1.78
C ASN A 90 -28.28 -0.17 -3.03
N PRO A 91 -28.87 -1.29 -3.47
CA PRO A 91 -28.44 -1.99 -4.70
C PRO A 91 -28.68 -1.19 -5.98
N ASN A 92 -29.52 -0.15 -5.94
CA ASN A 92 -29.87 0.72 -7.07
C ASN A 92 -29.37 2.15 -6.85
N VAL A 93 -28.08 2.29 -6.48
CA VAL A 93 -27.44 3.60 -6.33
C VAL A 93 -27.49 4.35 -7.66
N THR A 94 -27.99 5.59 -7.63
CA THR A 94 -27.98 6.46 -8.82
C THR A 94 -26.59 7.05 -9.06
N THR A 95 -26.36 7.54 -10.27
CA THR A 95 -25.10 8.21 -10.64
C THR A 95 -24.84 9.42 -9.77
N GLU A 96 -25.89 10.20 -9.43
CA GLU A 96 -25.77 11.38 -8.61
C GLU A 96 -25.27 11.05 -7.19
N ILE A 97 -25.73 9.95 -6.60
CA ILE A 97 -25.27 9.48 -5.28
C ILE A 97 -23.82 9.01 -5.37
N SER A 98 -23.49 8.25 -6.42
CA SER A 98 -22.11 7.77 -6.64
C SER A 98 -21.15 8.93 -6.86
N ASP A 99 -21.54 9.94 -7.62
CA ASP A 99 -20.74 11.14 -7.88
C ASP A 99 -20.56 11.95 -6.60
N ALA A 100 -21.62 12.20 -5.84
CA ALA A 100 -21.53 12.87 -4.55
C ALA A 100 -20.67 12.10 -3.55
N TRP A 101 -20.73 10.76 -3.54
CA TRP A 101 -19.91 9.93 -2.68
C TRP A 101 -18.43 10.03 -3.03
N ILE A 102 -18.05 9.90 -4.31
CA ILE A 102 -16.64 9.94 -4.72
C ILE A 102 -16.03 11.34 -4.54
N GLU A 103 -16.81 12.41 -4.69
CA GLU A 103 -16.39 13.77 -4.38
C GLU A 103 -16.06 13.92 -2.88
N GLN A 104 -16.91 13.39 -2.01
CA GLN A 104 -16.68 13.42 -0.56
C GLN A 104 -15.60 12.41 -0.11
N LEU A 105 -15.45 11.28 -0.79
CA LEU A 105 -14.32 10.40 -0.54
C LEU A 105 -12.99 11.10 -0.85
N GLY A 106 -12.96 11.88 -1.94
CA GLY A 106 -11.88 12.81 -2.30
C GLY A 106 -10.62 12.19 -2.87
N PRO A 107 -9.55 12.99 -2.99
CA PRO A 107 -9.53 14.46 -2.91
C PRO A 107 -10.29 15.07 -4.08
N PHE A 108 -11.25 15.97 -3.80
CA PHE A 108 -12.06 16.61 -4.84
C PHE A 108 -11.26 17.71 -5.56
N CYS A 109 -10.62 17.34 -6.66
CA CYS A 109 -9.80 18.21 -7.50
C CYS A 109 -10.22 18.15 -8.97
N PRO A 110 -11.37 18.76 -9.34
CA PRO A 110 -11.90 18.73 -10.71
C PRO A 110 -10.97 19.37 -11.74
N THR A 111 -10.14 20.33 -11.32
CA THR A 111 -9.12 20.95 -12.18
C THR A 111 -8.04 19.97 -12.63
N LEU A 112 -7.74 18.91 -11.85
CA LEU A 112 -6.86 17.81 -12.29
C LEU A 112 -7.52 17.04 -13.44
N VAL A 113 -8.80 16.68 -13.30
CA VAL A 113 -9.54 15.94 -14.33
C VAL A 113 -9.66 16.75 -15.61
N GLN A 114 -9.96 18.05 -15.49
CA GLN A 114 -10.01 18.99 -16.65
C GLN A 114 -8.64 19.09 -17.33
N TYR A 115 -7.56 19.19 -16.55
CA TYR A 115 -6.19 19.22 -17.08
C TYR A 115 -5.85 17.96 -17.84
N VAL A 116 -6.12 16.77 -17.27
CA VAL A 116 -5.87 15.48 -17.93
C VAL A 116 -6.59 15.40 -19.26
N LYS A 117 -7.87 15.76 -19.31
CA LYS A 117 -8.67 15.77 -20.55
C LYS A 117 -8.13 16.74 -21.59
N ALA A 118 -7.72 17.95 -21.17
CA ALA A 118 -7.25 19.00 -22.09
C ALA A 118 -5.83 18.75 -22.61
N HIS A 119 -5.02 17.94 -21.92
CA HIS A 119 -3.62 17.67 -22.21
C HIS A 119 -3.35 16.17 -22.48
N GLU A 120 -4.38 15.41 -22.84
CA GLU A 120 -4.23 13.99 -23.11
C GLU A 120 -3.15 13.69 -24.18
N ASP A 121 -3.11 14.52 -25.23
CA ASP A 121 -2.17 14.36 -26.35
C ASP A 121 -0.75 14.82 -26.03
N ASP A 122 -0.53 15.52 -24.92
CA ASP A 122 0.80 15.89 -24.46
C ASP A 122 1.57 14.71 -23.85
N TYR A 123 0.87 13.63 -23.54
CA TYR A 123 1.45 12.43 -22.90
C TYR A 123 1.26 11.21 -23.80
N SER A 124 2.31 10.41 -23.93
CA SER A 124 2.25 9.13 -24.64
C SER A 124 1.38 8.12 -23.88
N LEU A 125 1.33 8.26 -22.53
CA LEU A 125 0.61 7.32 -21.68
C LEU A 125 0.46 7.88 -20.25
N PHE A 126 -0.52 7.34 -19.52
CA PHE A 126 -0.81 7.63 -18.12
C PHE A 126 -0.68 6.36 -17.28
N ILE A 127 0.05 6.45 -16.16
CA ILE A 127 0.04 5.42 -15.12
C ILE A 127 -0.86 5.92 -14.01
N VAL A 128 -1.94 5.21 -13.70
CA VAL A 128 -2.87 5.61 -12.63
C VAL A 128 -2.75 4.63 -11.47
N VAL A 129 -2.50 5.15 -10.27
CA VAL A 129 -2.26 4.32 -9.08
C VAL A 129 -3.38 4.52 -8.06
N THR A 130 -3.90 3.40 -7.55
CA THR A 130 -5.02 3.31 -6.60
C THR A 130 -6.38 3.60 -7.22
N TYR A 131 -7.28 2.61 -7.19
CA TYR A 131 -8.61 2.71 -7.80
C TYR A 131 -9.59 3.60 -7.03
N LEU A 132 -9.46 3.63 -5.70
CA LEU A 132 -10.50 4.05 -4.75
C LEU A 132 -10.87 5.53 -4.88
N TYR A 133 -9.92 6.41 -5.18
CA TYR A 133 -10.07 7.85 -5.00
C TYR A 133 -10.54 8.60 -6.25
N TYR A 134 -11.04 9.83 -6.04
CA TYR A 134 -11.59 10.71 -7.07
C TYR A 134 -10.74 10.86 -8.34
N PRO A 135 -9.40 11.09 -8.27
CA PRO A 135 -8.59 11.23 -9.49
C PRO A 135 -8.64 9.99 -10.39
N ALA A 136 -8.49 8.80 -9.84
CA ALA A 136 -8.54 7.56 -10.60
C ALA A 136 -9.96 7.31 -11.18
N ALA A 137 -10.98 7.42 -10.33
CA ALA A 137 -12.37 7.17 -10.71
C ALA A 137 -12.87 8.10 -11.84
N LYS A 138 -12.36 9.34 -11.89
CA LYS A 138 -12.78 10.33 -12.91
C LYS A 138 -11.85 10.42 -14.10
N CYS A 139 -10.54 10.15 -13.97
CA CYS A 139 -9.60 10.24 -15.09
C CYS A 139 -9.62 8.97 -15.97
N ILE A 140 -9.62 7.78 -15.39
CA ILE A 140 -9.50 6.53 -16.18
C ILE A 140 -10.58 6.40 -17.25
N PRO A 141 -11.88 6.64 -16.97
CA PRO A 141 -12.90 6.57 -18.01
C PRO A 141 -12.74 7.56 -19.16
N LEU A 142 -11.97 8.64 -18.98
CA LEU A 142 -11.74 9.67 -19.99
C LEU A 142 -10.59 9.35 -20.94
N ILE A 143 -9.56 8.66 -20.45
CA ILE A 143 -8.27 8.47 -21.13
C ILE A 143 -7.85 6.99 -21.17
N GLY A 144 -8.80 6.07 -21.01
CA GLY A 144 -8.56 4.64 -20.79
C GLY A 144 -7.63 3.97 -21.80
N ASP A 145 -7.71 4.36 -23.07
CA ASP A 145 -6.87 3.82 -24.16
C ASP A 145 -5.37 4.13 -24.00
N LYS A 146 -5.03 5.07 -23.13
CA LYS A 146 -3.66 5.46 -22.77
C LYS A 146 -3.29 5.13 -21.33
N VAL A 147 -4.07 4.27 -20.64
CA VAL A 147 -3.86 4.01 -19.20
C VAL A 147 -3.23 2.66 -18.93
N ILE A 148 -2.10 2.67 -18.21
CA ILE A 148 -1.65 1.54 -17.40
C ILE A 148 -2.19 1.75 -15.98
N PHE A 149 -3.05 0.85 -15.53
CA PHE A 149 -3.70 0.95 -14.23
C PHE A 149 -3.03 0.06 -13.19
N ILE A 150 -2.68 0.64 -12.04
CA ILE A 150 -2.14 -0.05 -10.86
C ILE A 150 -3.17 0.08 -9.75
N PRO A 151 -4.15 -0.82 -9.66
CA PRO A 151 -5.33 -0.60 -8.83
C PRO A 151 -5.03 -0.59 -7.33
N THR A 152 -4.00 -1.28 -6.86
CA THR A 152 -3.73 -1.51 -5.43
C THR A 152 -4.95 -2.08 -4.70
N ALA A 153 -5.69 -2.95 -5.39
CA ALA A 153 -6.97 -3.46 -4.96
C ALA A 153 -6.86 -4.56 -3.90
N HIS A 154 -7.83 -4.61 -3.03
CA HIS A 154 -8.00 -5.67 -2.05
C HIS A 154 -9.50 -5.92 -1.79
N GLU A 155 -9.82 -7.07 -1.18
CA GLU A 155 -11.20 -7.46 -0.89
C GLU A 155 -11.81 -6.59 0.21
N GLU A 156 -12.20 -5.38 -0.16
CA GLU A 156 -12.89 -4.43 0.71
C GLU A 156 -14.28 -4.07 0.15
N PRO A 157 -15.22 -3.60 0.97
CA PRO A 157 -16.59 -3.34 0.51
C PRO A 157 -16.70 -2.38 -0.69
N PHE A 158 -15.78 -1.42 -0.80
CA PHE A 158 -15.83 -0.39 -1.84
C PHE A 158 -15.59 -0.91 -3.26
N ILE A 159 -14.75 -1.96 -3.42
CA ILE A 159 -14.44 -2.51 -4.75
C ILE A 159 -15.66 -3.07 -5.47
N HIS A 160 -16.70 -3.44 -4.72
CA HIS A 160 -17.96 -3.98 -5.23
C HIS A 160 -18.95 -2.89 -5.70
N PHE A 161 -18.62 -1.60 -5.53
CA PHE A 161 -19.50 -0.53 -6.00
C PHE A 161 -19.54 -0.47 -7.52
N LYS A 162 -20.76 -0.46 -8.08
CA LYS A 162 -21.01 -0.51 -9.53
C LYS A 162 -20.24 0.57 -10.31
N MET A 163 -19.99 1.73 -9.70
CA MET A 163 -19.26 2.83 -10.33
C MET A 163 -17.85 2.45 -10.76
N TYR A 164 -17.21 1.49 -10.10
CA TYR A 164 -15.86 1.03 -10.45
C TYR A 164 -15.82 0.10 -11.65
N GLN A 165 -16.96 -0.45 -12.08
CA GLN A 165 -17.00 -1.29 -13.28
C GLN A 165 -16.39 -0.56 -14.48
N GLN A 166 -16.88 0.65 -14.80
CA GLN A 166 -16.34 1.45 -15.89
C GLN A 166 -14.86 1.82 -15.70
N VAL A 167 -14.43 2.10 -14.46
CA VAL A 167 -13.04 2.44 -14.16
C VAL A 167 -12.10 1.29 -14.52
N PHE A 168 -12.42 0.07 -14.10
CA PHE A 168 -11.60 -1.09 -14.41
C PHE A 168 -11.68 -1.50 -15.88
N GLU A 169 -12.87 -1.49 -16.49
CA GLU A 169 -13.07 -1.92 -17.87
C GLU A 169 -12.48 -0.94 -18.90
N SER A 170 -12.27 0.34 -18.54
CA SER A 170 -11.73 1.36 -19.45
C SER A 170 -10.21 1.31 -19.59
N ALA A 171 -9.46 0.76 -18.64
CA ALA A 171 -8.01 0.79 -18.69
C ALA A 171 -7.44 -0.11 -19.80
N LYS A 172 -6.38 0.34 -20.50
CA LYS A 172 -5.70 -0.38 -21.59
C LYS A 172 -4.87 -1.56 -21.09
N ALA A 173 -4.19 -1.38 -19.95
CA ALA A 173 -3.32 -2.38 -19.36
C ALA A 173 -3.34 -2.29 -17.82
N PHE A 174 -2.93 -3.39 -17.17
CA PHE A 174 -2.87 -3.50 -15.71
C PHE A 174 -1.49 -3.93 -15.24
N VAL A 175 -1.08 -3.33 -14.13
CA VAL A 175 0.01 -3.83 -13.28
C VAL A 175 -0.58 -4.19 -11.92
N PHE A 176 -0.63 -5.46 -11.62
CA PHE A 176 -1.00 -5.98 -10.31
C PHE A 176 0.23 -6.14 -9.41
N LEU A 177 0.05 -5.90 -8.13
CA LEU A 177 1.13 -6.04 -7.16
C LEU A 177 1.32 -7.49 -6.73
N THR A 178 0.25 -8.30 -6.81
CA THR A 178 0.26 -9.73 -6.45
C THR A 178 -0.67 -10.54 -7.35
N GLU A 179 -0.44 -11.85 -7.43
CA GLU A 179 -1.35 -12.77 -8.11
C GLU A 179 -2.73 -12.84 -7.41
N GLU A 180 -2.77 -12.61 -6.11
CA GLU A 180 -4.00 -12.54 -5.33
C GLU A 180 -4.85 -11.33 -5.73
N GLU A 181 -4.22 -10.16 -5.89
CA GLU A 181 -4.88 -8.95 -6.40
C GLU A 181 -5.41 -9.17 -7.81
N LYS A 182 -4.58 -9.75 -8.71
CA LYS A 182 -4.99 -10.06 -10.08
C LYS A 182 -6.22 -10.95 -10.11
N ARG A 183 -6.22 -12.05 -9.34
CA ARG A 183 -7.38 -12.98 -9.28
C ARG A 183 -8.64 -12.31 -8.73
N LEU A 184 -8.50 -11.44 -7.71
CA LEU A 184 -9.62 -10.66 -7.18
C LEU A 184 -10.23 -9.79 -8.28
N VAL A 185 -9.42 -8.99 -8.96
CA VAL A 185 -9.88 -8.04 -9.98
C VAL A 185 -10.48 -8.77 -11.19
N GLU A 186 -9.85 -9.82 -11.69
CA GLU A 186 -10.38 -10.66 -12.78
C GLU A 186 -11.68 -11.41 -12.40
N GLY A 187 -11.89 -11.64 -11.11
CA GLY A 187 -13.14 -12.22 -10.60
C GLY A 187 -14.30 -11.24 -10.51
N LEU A 188 -14.03 -9.94 -10.44
CA LEU A 188 -15.02 -8.89 -10.26
C LEU A 188 -15.34 -8.12 -11.54
N PHE A 189 -14.38 -7.99 -12.47
CA PHE A 189 -14.49 -7.13 -13.65
C PHE A 189 -14.18 -7.90 -14.93
N VAL A 190 -14.82 -7.49 -16.02
CA VAL A 190 -14.61 -8.10 -17.34
C VAL A 190 -13.38 -7.47 -17.99
N LEU A 191 -12.27 -8.19 -18.01
CA LEU A 191 -10.97 -7.73 -18.52
C LEU A 191 -10.50 -8.66 -19.67
N GLU A 192 -11.20 -8.65 -20.82
CA GLU A 192 -10.96 -9.64 -21.88
C GLU A 192 -9.71 -9.33 -22.72
N ASN A 193 -9.48 -8.05 -23.05
CA ASN A 193 -8.47 -7.63 -24.03
C ASN A 193 -7.30 -6.84 -23.41
N GLN A 194 -7.35 -6.53 -22.12
CA GLN A 194 -6.33 -5.75 -21.46
C GLN A 194 -5.08 -6.59 -21.20
N LYS A 195 -3.90 -5.99 -21.38
CA LYS A 195 -2.64 -6.58 -20.90
C LYS A 195 -2.61 -6.58 -19.39
N LYS A 196 -2.13 -7.67 -18.80
CA LYS A 196 -2.15 -7.89 -17.35
C LYS A 196 -0.83 -8.47 -16.88
N GLU A 197 -0.05 -7.64 -16.18
CA GLU A 197 1.23 -8.04 -15.62
C GLU A 197 1.21 -8.05 -14.08
N VAL A 198 1.91 -8.99 -13.47
CA VAL A 198 2.17 -8.99 -12.03
C VAL A 198 3.63 -8.62 -11.81
N MET A 199 3.84 -7.47 -11.16
CA MET A 199 5.19 -6.91 -11.01
C MET A 199 5.63 -6.76 -9.56
N GLY A 200 4.70 -6.49 -8.63
CA GLY A 200 5.05 -6.17 -7.24
C GLY A 200 5.75 -4.82 -7.11
N VAL A 201 6.63 -4.73 -6.12
CA VAL A 201 7.50 -3.58 -5.83
C VAL A 201 8.88 -4.08 -5.47
N GLY A 202 9.94 -3.39 -5.89
CA GLY A 202 11.28 -3.68 -5.39
C GLY A 202 11.44 -3.20 -3.94
N VAL A 203 12.30 -3.87 -3.20
CA VAL A 203 12.58 -3.52 -1.81
C VAL A 203 14.00 -3.00 -1.66
N ASP A 204 14.13 -1.74 -1.24
CA ASP A 204 15.41 -1.12 -0.89
C ASP A 204 15.63 -1.19 0.63
N ILE A 205 16.85 -1.48 1.02
CA ILE A 205 17.30 -1.40 2.41
C ILE A 205 18.51 -0.46 2.44
N PRO A 206 18.62 0.45 3.42
CA PRO A 206 19.80 1.28 3.57
C PRO A 206 21.08 0.43 3.71
N ASP A 207 22.16 0.83 3.02
CA ASP A 207 23.46 0.13 3.06
C ASP A 207 24.06 0.12 4.46
N LYS A 208 23.78 1.14 5.25
CA LYS A 208 24.22 1.27 6.63
C LYS A 208 23.05 1.60 7.53
N LEU A 209 22.94 0.88 8.62
CA LEU A 209 21.92 1.09 9.65
C LEU A 209 22.60 1.75 10.86
N GLU A 210 22.37 3.04 11.03
CA GLU A 210 22.89 3.83 12.16
C GLU A 210 21.72 4.27 13.06
N ALA A 211 21.25 3.38 13.93
CA ALA A 211 20.11 3.68 14.78
C ALA A 211 20.50 3.85 16.24
N GLU A 212 21.00 5.02 16.62
CA GLU A 212 21.26 5.37 18.03
C GLU A 212 20.01 5.21 18.91
N GLY A 213 18.82 5.45 18.38
CA GLY A 213 17.56 5.37 19.13
C GLY A 213 17.07 3.97 19.48
N PHE A 214 17.65 2.91 18.90
CA PHE A 214 17.18 1.53 19.08
C PHE A 214 18.06 0.67 20.01
N ASN A 215 19.21 1.15 20.43
CA ASN A 215 20.19 0.43 21.27
C ASN A 215 19.59 -0.14 22.57
N ARG A 216 18.57 0.53 23.12
CA ARG A 216 17.87 0.07 24.34
C ARG A 216 17.13 -1.26 24.18
N PHE A 217 16.88 -1.71 22.95
CA PHE A 217 16.15 -2.94 22.64
C PHE A 217 17.03 -4.08 22.13
N GLU A 218 18.35 -3.89 21.95
CA GLU A 218 19.27 -4.89 21.40
C GLU A 218 19.23 -6.25 22.11
N LYS A 219 18.97 -6.25 23.42
CA LYS A 219 18.88 -7.47 24.25
C LYS A 219 17.43 -7.87 24.59
N THR A 220 16.45 -7.25 23.92
CA THR A 220 15.03 -7.48 24.22
C THR A 220 14.46 -8.52 23.28
N ASN A 221 13.71 -9.49 23.80
CA ASN A 221 12.90 -10.38 22.97
C ASN A 221 11.62 -9.65 22.55
N TYR A 222 11.41 -9.44 21.26
CA TYR A 222 10.19 -8.74 20.80
C TYR A 222 9.70 -9.19 19.44
N LEU A 223 8.38 -9.02 19.27
CA LEU A 223 7.68 -8.99 18.01
C LEU A 223 7.63 -7.52 17.55
N ILE A 224 7.70 -7.26 16.25
CA ILE A 224 7.58 -5.91 15.71
C ILE A 224 6.38 -5.77 14.80
N TYR A 225 5.67 -4.67 14.95
CA TYR A 225 4.66 -4.18 14.01
C TYR A 225 5.15 -2.90 13.36
N VAL A 226 5.07 -2.82 12.04
CA VAL A 226 5.43 -1.63 11.26
C VAL A 226 4.26 -1.24 10.37
N GLY A 227 3.75 -0.02 10.54
CA GLY A 227 2.63 0.51 9.77
C GLY A 227 1.77 1.48 10.57
N ARG A 228 0.71 2.04 9.95
CA ARG A 228 -0.27 2.86 10.68
C ARG A 228 -0.94 2.02 11.78
N ILE A 229 -1.05 2.59 12.96
CA ILE A 229 -1.67 1.92 14.11
C ILE A 229 -3.13 2.34 14.15
N ASP A 230 -3.96 1.67 13.36
CA ASP A 230 -5.38 1.99 13.19
C ASP A 230 -6.28 0.76 13.11
N GLU A 231 -7.58 0.99 13.02
CA GLU A 231 -8.61 -0.06 12.89
C GLU A 231 -8.54 -0.74 11.52
N GLY A 232 -8.24 0.02 10.44
CA GLY A 232 -8.11 -0.51 9.08
C GLY A 232 -6.99 -1.55 8.96
N LYS A 233 -5.92 -1.39 9.75
CA LYS A 233 -4.84 -2.39 9.89
C LYS A 233 -5.13 -3.45 10.96
N ASN A 234 -6.34 -3.48 11.54
CA ASN A 234 -6.76 -4.44 12.56
C ASN A 234 -5.87 -4.46 13.82
N CYS A 235 -5.25 -3.32 14.16
CA CYS A 235 -4.38 -3.21 15.34
C CYS A 235 -5.10 -3.49 16.66
N PRO A 236 -6.37 -3.07 16.89
CA PRO A 236 -7.09 -3.42 18.12
C PRO A 236 -7.17 -4.93 18.36
N ARG A 237 -7.35 -5.74 17.31
CA ARG A 237 -7.35 -7.21 17.41
C ARG A 237 -5.98 -7.76 17.79
N LEU A 238 -4.90 -7.23 17.20
CA LEU A 238 -3.53 -7.58 17.58
C LEU A 238 -3.29 -7.32 19.07
N PHE A 239 -3.73 -6.15 19.57
CA PHE A 239 -3.56 -5.81 20.99
C PHE A 239 -4.32 -6.76 21.90
N GLN A 240 -5.56 -7.09 21.58
CA GLN A 240 -6.35 -8.08 22.32
C GLN A 240 -5.64 -9.45 22.37
N TYR A 241 -5.15 -9.91 21.22
CA TYR A 241 -4.46 -11.18 21.12
C TYR A 241 -3.13 -11.17 21.89
N PHE A 242 -2.35 -10.10 21.80
CA PHE A 242 -1.08 -10.01 22.50
C PHE A 242 -1.25 -9.90 24.02
N VAL A 243 -2.23 -9.15 24.52
CA VAL A 243 -2.54 -9.07 25.96
C VAL A 243 -2.96 -10.44 26.49
N GLU A 244 -3.83 -11.16 25.77
CA GLU A 244 -4.26 -12.52 26.15
C GLU A 244 -3.09 -13.50 26.07
N TYR A 245 -2.24 -13.40 25.05
CA TYR A 245 -1.00 -14.17 24.96
C TYR A 245 -0.11 -13.98 26.19
N LYS A 246 0.12 -12.75 26.61
CA LYS A 246 0.93 -12.44 27.81
C LYS A 246 0.31 -12.95 29.11
N ARG A 247 -1.01 -12.96 29.22
CA ARG A 247 -1.72 -13.53 30.34
C ARG A 247 -1.50 -15.05 30.46
N ARG A 248 -1.51 -15.76 29.32
CA ARG A 248 -1.38 -17.23 29.25
C ARG A 248 0.09 -17.69 29.21
N ASN A 249 0.96 -16.89 28.63
CA ASN A 249 2.39 -17.18 28.47
C ASN A 249 3.23 -16.05 29.12
N PRO A 250 3.35 -16.02 30.44
CA PRO A 250 4.18 -15.02 31.13
C PRO A 250 5.65 -15.13 30.68
N GLY A 251 6.33 -14.00 30.53
CA GLY A 251 7.72 -13.96 30.10
C GLY A 251 8.15 -12.53 29.70
N ASP A 252 9.29 -12.40 29.03
CA ASP A 252 9.91 -11.12 28.66
C ASP A 252 9.56 -10.61 27.26
N LEU A 253 8.82 -11.42 26.45
CA LEU A 253 8.44 -11.05 25.09
C LEU A 253 7.64 -9.75 25.06
N LYS A 254 8.03 -8.82 24.20
CA LYS A 254 7.40 -7.52 24.00
C LYS A 254 6.80 -7.40 22.60
N LEU A 255 5.89 -6.43 22.44
CA LEU A 255 5.37 -5.99 21.15
C LEU A 255 5.78 -4.54 20.94
N ILE A 256 6.66 -4.30 19.97
CA ILE A 256 7.09 -2.95 19.57
C ILE A 256 6.24 -2.51 18.38
N LEU A 257 5.71 -1.29 18.46
CA LEU A 257 4.83 -0.70 17.45
C LEU A 257 5.51 0.51 16.83
N MET A 258 5.76 0.49 15.53
CA MET A 258 6.32 1.61 14.77
C MET A 258 5.30 2.13 13.75
N GLY A 259 4.93 3.39 13.89
CA GLY A 259 4.04 4.08 12.97
C GLY A 259 3.15 5.12 13.64
N LYS A 260 2.44 5.89 12.81
CA LYS A 260 1.51 6.93 13.29
C LYS A 260 0.33 6.29 13.99
N LYS A 261 0.06 6.74 15.22
CA LYS A 261 -1.07 6.29 16.02
C LYS A 261 -2.36 6.95 15.53
N ALA A 262 -3.37 6.14 15.21
CA ALA A 262 -4.72 6.56 14.85
C ALA A 262 -5.83 5.76 15.55
N CYS A 263 -5.48 4.84 16.48
CA CYS A 263 -6.45 4.20 17.39
C CYS A 263 -5.89 4.10 18.82
N ALA A 264 -6.72 3.68 19.76
CA ALA A 264 -6.31 3.51 21.16
C ALA A 264 -5.33 2.32 21.30
N ILE A 265 -4.21 2.55 21.98
CA ILE A 265 -3.25 1.49 22.34
C ILE A 265 -3.46 1.18 23.83
N PRO A 266 -3.68 -0.10 24.22
CA PRO A 266 -3.88 -0.46 25.61
C PRO A 266 -2.63 -0.16 26.47
N ARG A 267 -2.85 0.27 27.72
CA ARG A 267 -1.77 0.45 28.68
C ARG A 267 -1.29 -0.93 29.19
N HIS A 268 -0.26 -1.46 28.55
CA HIS A 268 0.36 -2.73 28.92
C HIS A 268 1.89 -2.58 28.91
N LYS A 269 2.57 -3.09 29.97
CA LYS A 269 4.04 -2.94 30.14
C LYS A 269 4.88 -3.54 28.99
N ASP A 270 4.32 -4.50 28.27
CA ASP A 270 5.00 -5.21 27.18
C ASP A 270 4.54 -4.76 25.79
N ILE A 271 3.67 -3.73 25.67
CA ILE A 271 3.33 -3.07 24.41
C ILE A 271 4.01 -1.71 24.38
N ILE A 272 4.92 -1.52 23.42
CA ILE A 272 5.80 -0.35 23.38
C ILE A 272 5.57 0.42 22.07
N PRO A 273 4.79 1.50 22.09
CA PRO A 273 4.65 2.37 20.94
C PRO A 273 5.88 3.28 20.79
N MET A 274 6.48 3.28 19.60
CA MET A 274 7.61 4.13 19.21
C MET A 274 7.17 5.39 18.46
N GLY A 275 5.91 5.42 17.98
CA GLY A 275 5.46 6.47 17.07
C GLY A 275 6.03 6.33 15.67
N PHE A 276 6.00 7.42 14.90
CA PHE A 276 6.66 7.48 13.60
C PHE A 276 8.17 7.61 13.81
N VAL A 277 8.95 6.76 13.15
CA VAL A 277 10.40 6.66 13.30
C VAL A 277 11.10 6.88 11.96
N SER A 278 12.41 7.16 11.99
CA SER A 278 13.23 7.22 10.78
C SER A 278 13.36 5.84 10.12
N GLU A 279 13.72 5.82 8.84
CA GLU A 279 13.99 4.57 8.10
C GLU A 279 15.05 3.72 8.80
N ASP A 280 16.17 4.33 9.24
CA ASP A 280 17.23 3.62 9.95
C ASP A 280 16.73 2.96 11.24
N THR A 281 15.93 3.68 12.02
CA THR A 281 15.30 3.14 13.25
C THR A 281 14.32 2.02 12.92
N LYS A 282 13.54 2.17 11.84
CA LYS A 282 12.61 1.14 11.36
C LYS A 282 13.36 -0.15 10.99
N PHE A 283 14.36 -0.04 10.13
CA PHE A 283 15.10 -1.21 9.66
C PHE A 283 15.93 -1.85 10.77
N THR A 284 16.56 -1.06 11.66
CA THR A 284 17.23 -1.61 12.84
C THR A 284 16.25 -2.35 13.74
N GLY A 285 15.07 -1.80 13.95
CA GLY A 285 14.02 -2.46 14.71
C GLY A 285 13.52 -3.75 14.07
N ILE A 286 13.37 -3.80 12.76
CA ILE A 286 13.02 -5.02 12.05
C ILE A 286 14.14 -6.06 12.21
N LEU A 287 15.39 -5.69 11.93
CA LEU A 287 16.54 -6.62 11.94
C LEU A 287 16.71 -7.36 13.27
N ASN A 288 16.45 -6.68 14.39
CA ASN A 288 16.62 -7.25 15.73
C ASN A 288 15.35 -7.92 16.28
N ALA A 289 14.25 -7.92 15.54
CA ALA A 289 13.01 -8.57 15.94
C ALA A 289 13.08 -10.10 15.82
N LYS A 290 12.34 -10.81 16.66
CA LYS A 290 12.14 -12.26 16.50
C LYS A 290 11.30 -12.56 15.26
N LEU A 291 10.30 -11.75 15.01
CA LEU A 291 9.46 -11.79 13.80
C LEU A 291 8.70 -10.47 13.63
N LEU A 292 8.33 -10.16 12.39
CA LEU A 292 7.37 -9.11 12.10
C LEU A 292 5.96 -9.67 12.18
N ILE A 293 5.06 -8.94 12.83
CA ILE A 293 3.65 -9.32 12.93
C ILE A 293 2.76 -8.31 12.19
N LEU A 294 1.87 -8.81 11.32
CA LEU A 294 0.93 -7.96 10.59
C LEU A 294 -0.50 -8.51 10.68
N PRO A 295 -1.41 -7.81 11.37
CA PRO A 295 -2.77 -8.26 11.60
C PRO A 295 -3.78 -7.83 10.53
N SER A 296 -3.35 -7.11 9.46
CA SER A 296 -4.21 -6.52 8.45
C SER A 296 -5.15 -7.54 7.82
N LEU A 297 -6.39 -7.11 7.58
CA LEU A 297 -7.39 -7.88 6.82
C LEU A 297 -7.30 -7.58 5.32
N TYR A 298 -6.83 -6.38 4.96
CA TYR A 298 -6.79 -5.86 3.62
C TYR A 298 -5.38 -5.38 3.27
N GLU A 299 -4.77 -6.01 2.26
CA GLU A 299 -3.49 -5.64 1.68
C GLU A 299 -3.50 -6.03 0.19
N SER A 300 -2.93 -5.17 -0.65
CA SER A 300 -2.63 -5.51 -2.04
C SER A 300 -1.22 -6.07 -2.22
N LEU A 301 -0.29 -5.73 -1.30
CA LEU A 301 1.09 -6.22 -1.32
C LEU A 301 1.69 -6.35 0.08
N SER A 302 1.73 -5.26 0.86
CA SER A 302 2.43 -5.10 2.15
C SER A 302 3.95 -4.94 2.05
N ILE A 303 4.40 -3.71 1.82
CA ILE A 303 5.82 -3.35 1.78
C ILE A 303 6.54 -3.74 3.08
N ALA A 304 5.92 -3.53 4.25
CA ALA A 304 6.53 -3.87 5.54
C ALA A 304 6.85 -5.37 5.70
N VAL A 305 6.01 -6.25 5.15
CA VAL A 305 6.27 -7.71 5.11
C VAL A 305 7.49 -8.01 4.23
N LEU A 306 7.55 -7.38 3.05
CA LEU A 306 8.67 -7.59 2.13
C LEU A 306 9.98 -7.01 2.67
N GLU A 307 9.95 -5.86 3.36
CA GLU A 307 11.10 -5.28 4.06
C GLU A 307 11.63 -6.23 5.13
N ALA A 308 10.75 -6.80 5.96
CA ALA A 308 11.14 -7.79 6.96
C ALA A 308 11.75 -9.04 6.32
N MET A 309 11.13 -9.56 5.28
CA MET A 309 11.62 -10.72 4.53
C MET A 309 12.98 -10.45 3.88
N LYS A 310 13.20 -9.27 3.27
CA LYS A 310 14.48 -8.86 2.69
C LYS A 310 15.60 -8.85 3.74
N MET A 311 15.27 -8.45 4.97
CA MET A 311 16.20 -8.49 6.09
C MET A 311 16.38 -9.87 6.73
N GLY A 312 15.66 -10.88 6.24
CA GLY A 312 15.68 -12.23 6.77
C GLY A 312 14.94 -12.39 8.09
N VAL A 313 13.96 -11.52 8.34
CA VAL A 313 13.10 -11.62 9.53
C VAL A 313 11.81 -12.32 9.14
N PRO A 314 11.50 -13.49 9.74
CA PRO A 314 10.27 -14.21 9.47
C PRO A 314 9.02 -13.42 9.87
N VAL A 315 7.89 -13.75 9.26
CA VAL A 315 6.66 -13.01 9.47
C VAL A 315 5.55 -13.89 10.08
N LEU A 316 4.69 -13.27 10.87
CA LEU A 316 3.44 -13.86 11.35
C LEU A 316 2.28 -12.94 10.93
N VAL A 317 1.41 -13.41 10.06
CA VAL A 317 0.42 -12.57 9.40
C VAL A 317 -1.00 -13.08 9.56
N ASN A 318 -1.98 -12.21 9.32
CA ASN A 318 -3.39 -12.58 9.32
C ASN A 318 -3.72 -13.44 8.09
N GLY A 319 -4.12 -14.69 8.31
CA GLY A 319 -4.49 -15.66 7.27
C GLY A 319 -5.86 -15.41 6.61
N ASN A 320 -6.63 -14.42 7.08
CA ASN A 320 -7.85 -13.98 6.40
C ASN A 320 -7.57 -12.93 5.30
N CYS A 321 -6.32 -12.46 5.18
CA CYS A 321 -5.84 -11.68 4.05
C CYS A 321 -5.11 -12.61 3.08
N ASP A 322 -5.67 -12.85 1.90
CA ASP A 322 -5.12 -13.79 0.94
C ASP A 322 -3.73 -13.38 0.45
N VAL A 323 -3.46 -12.09 0.29
CA VAL A 323 -2.13 -11.56 -0.08
C VAL A 323 -1.08 -11.91 0.97
N LEU A 324 -1.36 -11.64 2.25
CA LEU A 324 -0.43 -11.93 3.34
C LEU A 324 -0.19 -13.44 3.50
N LYS A 325 -1.26 -14.21 3.45
CA LYS A 325 -1.17 -15.68 3.43
C LYS A 325 -0.40 -16.18 2.22
N GLY A 326 -0.64 -15.57 1.05
CA GLY A 326 0.06 -15.86 -0.20
C GLY A 326 1.57 -15.67 -0.09
N HIS A 327 2.03 -14.59 0.56
CA HIS A 327 3.46 -14.41 0.84
C HIS A 327 4.05 -15.55 1.66
N CYS A 328 3.36 -15.97 2.74
CA CYS A 328 3.83 -17.10 3.56
C CYS A 328 3.89 -18.41 2.78
N LEU A 329 2.87 -18.71 1.99
CA LEU A 329 2.79 -19.97 1.23
C LEU A 329 3.83 -20.04 0.10
N LYS A 330 4.06 -18.93 -0.62
CA LYS A 330 5.02 -18.86 -1.73
C LYS A 330 6.46 -18.87 -1.24
N SER A 331 6.73 -18.20 -0.13
CA SER A 331 8.08 -18.04 0.39
C SER A 331 8.52 -19.14 1.36
N ASN A 332 7.59 -19.81 2.06
CA ASN A 332 7.87 -20.58 3.27
C ASN A 332 8.70 -19.78 4.31
N ALA A 333 8.48 -18.48 4.40
CA ALA A 333 9.26 -17.55 5.22
C ALA A 333 8.49 -17.01 6.44
N GLY A 334 7.36 -17.59 6.75
CA GLY A 334 6.52 -17.17 7.86
C GLY A 334 5.30 -18.06 8.05
N LEU A 335 4.54 -17.75 9.07
CA LEU A 335 3.28 -18.41 9.39
C LEU A 335 2.12 -17.43 9.32
N TYR A 336 0.91 -17.98 9.27
CA TYR A 336 -0.33 -17.20 9.30
C TYR A 336 -1.31 -17.78 10.32
N TYR A 337 -2.18 -16.91 10.85
CA TYR A 337 -3.20 -17.27 11.83
C TYR A 337 -4.58 -16.69 11.42
N LYS A 338 -5.64 -17.38 11.77
CA LYS A 338 -7.03 -16.92 11.55
C LYS A 338 -7.76 -16.60 12.86
N ASN A 339 -7.26 -17.11 13.97
CA ASN A 339 -7.87 -16.97 15.30
C ASN A 339 -6.78 -16.87 16.38
N TYR A 340 -7.21 -16.61 17.62
CA TYR A 340 -6.31 -16.45 18.75
C TYR A 340 -5.45 -17.70 19.03
N PHE A 341 -6.02 -18.90 18.96
CA PHE A 341 -5.28 -20.13 19.30
C PHE A 341 -4.19 -20.43 18.28
N GLU A 342 -4.45 -20.18 17.01
CA GLU A 342 -3.44 -20.26 15.97
C GLU A 342 -2.35 -19.21 16.17
N PHE A 343 -2.72 -17.96 16.51
CA PHE A 343 -1.78 -16.87 16.82
C PHE A 343 -0.83 -17.28 17.96
N GLU A 344 -1.37 -17.77 19.08
CA GLU A 344 -0.59 -18.25 20.24
C GLU A 344 0.32 -19.41 19.85
N SER A 345 -0.20 -20.40 19.12
CA SER A 345 0.55 -21.57 18.68
C SER A 345 1.69 -21.21 17.73
N CYS A 346 1.46 -20.31 16.78
CA CYS A 346 2.47 -19.83 15.85
C CYS A 346 3.61 -19.10 16.57
N ILE A 347 3.30 -18.21 17.50
CA ILE A 347 4.33 -17.52 18.28
C ILE A 347 5.17 -18.54 19.07
N ASN A 348 4.52 -19.42 19.84
CA ASN A 348 5.22 -20.42 20.64
C ASN A 348 6.08 -21.34 19.76
N TYR A 349 5.56 -21.79 18.60
CA TYR A 349 6.31 -22.60 17.66
C TYR A 349 7.57 -21.88 17.16
N MET A 350 7.44 -20.64 16.69
CA MET A 350 8.57 -19.87 16.16
C MET A 350 9.59 -19.49 17.23
N LEU A 351 9.18 -19.29 18.49
CA LEU A 351 10.12 -19.02 19.58
C LEU A 351 10.92 -20.24 20.00
N ILE A 352 10.38 -21.45 19.84
CA ILE A 352 11.01 -22.70 20.26
C ILE A 352 11.87 -23.32 19.14
N HIS A 353 11.41 -23.30 17.88
CA HIS A 353 12.01 -24.04 16.78
C HIS A 353 13.00 -23.17 15.97
N GLN A 354 14.11 -22.81 16.56
CA GLN A 354 15.10 -21.88 15.99
C GLN A 354 15.67 -22.35 14.63
N THR A 355 15.82 -23.67 14.42
CA THR A 355 16.29 -24.21 13.12
C THR A 355 15.28 -23.93 11.99
N VAL A 356 13.98 -24.07 12.28
CA VAL A 356 12.93 -23.76 11.31
C VAL A 356 12.89 -22.25 11.03
N VAL A 357 13.00 -21.43 12.07
CA VAL A 357 13.06 -19.97 11.94
C VAL A 357 14.27 -19.52 11.12
N HIS A 358 15.43 -20.15 11.31
CA HIS A 358 16.61 -19.88 10.49
C HIS A 358 16.35 -20.22 9.01
N GLN A 359 15.72 -21.37 8.72
CA GLN A 359 15.36 -21.72 7.34
C GLN A 359 14.35 -20.72 6.76
N MET A 360 13.35 -20.28 7.55
CA MET A 360 12.42 -19.21 7.14
C MET A 360 13.16 -17.91 6.81
N SER A 361 14.20 -17.56 7.55
CA SER A 361 15.04 -16.37 7.29
C SER A 361 15.79 -16.46 5.95
N VAL A 362 16.30 -17.61 5.59
CA VAL A 362 16.94 -17.85 4.29
C VAL A 362 15.89 -17.73 3.18
N ASN A 363 14.79 -18.45 3.32
CA ASN A 363 13.69 -18.44 2.34
C ASN A 363 13.13 -17.04 2.12
N ALA A 364 13.04 -16.21 3.18
CA ALA A 364 12.57 -14.83 3.12
C ALA A 364 13.43 -13.97 2.17
N LYS A 365 14.75 -14.04 2.34
CA LYS A 365 15.72 -13.30 1.50
C LYS A 365 15.64 -13.75 0.05
N ASP A 366 15.66 -15.06 -0.18
CA ASP A 366 15.60 -15.65 -1.52
C ASP A 366 14.31 -15.26 -2.25
N TYR A 367 13.18 -15.27 -1.55
CA TYR A 367 11.89 -14.88 -2.10
C TYR A 367 11.88 -13.42 -2.56
N VAL A 368 12.34 -12.50 -1.70
CA VAL A 368 12.34 -11.07 -2.05
C VAL A 368 13.36 -10.78 -3.16
N GLU A 369 14.54 -11.37 -3.12
CA GLU A 369 15.56 -11.16 -4.16
C GLU A 369 15.09 -11.68 -5.52
N HIS A 370 14.33 -12.78 -5.53
CA HIS A 370 13.85 -13.36 -6.78
C HIS A 370 12.67 -12.57 -7.39
N TYR A 371 11.68 -12.18 -6.57
CA TYR A 371 10.41 -11.64 -7.06
C TYR A 371 10.25 -10.14 -6.89
N PHE A 372 10.99 -9.50 -5.96
CA PHE A 372 10.82 -8.09 -5.61
C PHE A 372 12.13 -7.29 -5.79
N ASN A 373 12.80 -7.56 -6.91
CA ASN A 373 14.02 -6.88 -7.34
C ASN A 373 13.67 -5.74 -8.31
N TRP A 374 14.17 -4.53 -8.04
CA TRP A 374 13.86 -3.34 -8.83
C TRP A 374 14.29 -3.45 -10.29
N ASP A 375 15.46 -4.02 -10.59
CA ASP A 375 15.95 -4.08 -11.98
C ASP A 375 15.02 -4.91 -12.86
N LYS A 376 14.58 -6.08 -12.37
CA LYS A 376 13.61 -6.94 -13.05
C LYS A 376 12.23 -6.28 -13.21
N ILE A 377 11.80 -5.54 -12.18
CA ILE A 377 10.52 -4.84 -12.19
C ILE A 377 10.56 -3.69 -13.18
N MET A 378 11.63 -2.91 -13.20
CA MET A 378 11.79 -1.79 -14.13
C MET A 378 11.88 -2.26 -15.58
N GLU A 379 12.56 -3.37 -15.86
CA GLU A 379 12.57 -4.00 -17.18
C GLU A 379 11.15 -4.33 -17.66
N LYS A 380 10.36 -5.00 -16.83
CA LYS A 380 8.95 -5.29 -17.14
C LYS A 380 8.12 -4.03 -17.35
N PHE A 381 8.31 -3.00 -16.52
CA PHE A 381 7.60 -1.74 -16.65
C PHE A 381 7.92 -1.04 -17.98
N CYS A 382 9.21 -0.94 -18.33
CA CYS A 382 9.61 -0.32 -19.60
C CYS A 382 9.04 -1.09 -20.79
N ASN A 383 9.07 -2.41 -20.78
CA ASN A 383 8.48 -3.23 -21.84
C ASN A 383 6.96 -2.98 -21.96
N LEU A 384 6.22 -2.99 -20.83
CA LEU A 384 4.78 -2.74 -20.87
C LEU A 384 4.45 -1.31 -21.35
N ILE A 385 5.24 -0.31 -20.95
CA ILE A 385 5.07 1.08 -21.41
C ILE A 385 5.26 1.17 -22.93
N GLU A 386 6.35 0.61 -23.49
CA GLU A 386 6.59 0.63 -24.92
C GLU A 386 5.47 -0.08 -25.70
N GLU A 387 5.08 -1.26 -25.26
CA GLU A 387 4.00 -2.04 -25.89
C GLU A 387 2.62 -1.36 -25.80
N THR A 388 2.36 -0.59 -24.72
CA THR A 388 1.06 0.11 -24.54
C THR A 388 1.03 1.41 -25.34
N ALA A 389 2.16 2.10 -25.51
CA ALA A 389 2.27 3.37 -26.20
C ALA A 389 2.39 3.24 -27.73
N GLU A 390 2.68 2.05 -28.28
CA GLU A 390 2.84 1.81 -29.72
C GLU A 390 1.52 1.46 -30.44
N VAL A 391 0.43 1.24 -29.73
CA VAL A 391 -0.90 0.88 -30.23
C VAL A 391 -1.85 2.06 -30.15
#